data_ccda506ab04dc480b58a8bc27ed76180
#
_entry.id   ccda506ab04dc480b58a8bc27ed76180
#
_cell.length_a   1.000
_cell.length_b   1.000
_cell.length_c   1.000
_cell.angle_alpha   90.00
_cell.angle_beta   90.00
_cell.angle_gamma   90.00
#
_symmetry.space_group_name_H-M   'P 1'
#
loop_
_entity.id
_entity.type
_entity.pdbx_description
1 polymer ?
#
loop_
_entity_poly.entity_id
_entity_poly.type
_entity_poly.pdbx_seq_one_letter_code
_entity_poly.pdbx_strand_id
1 'polypeptide(L)'
;MPRLLILLTLPPDVTGEYRARFSLAFPDLQIDVVSSRDRLGSALADADVLLTFGQMMKNLKLDLVEARNLKWVQALGTGLDGITDQPALKPGVTVTSLHGVHGAPVSEAALASMLALSRDLPGAVRAQDEHQWKRWPARLLHSKTVGILGIGVIAEALAPKCKTMGMTVIGITSKPRVVAGFDRVHAMSELPGVLPGLDYLVLLTPYSAATHHMIDAKVFAAMKPTSYFINVARGGVVDEEALVEALRNKKLAGAALDVFSQEPLPPEHPLWDFKNVIITTHQGGFCDTYVDLAMPILEHNMSCFLKGDLKGMINVARPAA
;
A
#
# COMPACT_ATOMS: atom_id res chain seq x y z
N MET A 1 21.07 -8.29 26.50
CA MET A 1 19.64 -8.42 26.17
C MET A 1 19.43 -7.84 24.79
N PRO A 2 18.61 -8.45 23.92
CA PRO A 2 18.30 -7.90 22.62
C PRO A 2 17.61 -6.54 22.72
N ARG A 3 17.91 -5.65 21.77
CA ARG A 3 17.34 -4.30 21.67
C ARG A 3 16.44 -4.19 20.45
N LEU A 4 15.18 -3.80 20.69
CA LEU A 4 14.21 -3.46 19.66
C LEU A 4 14.17 -1.95 19.49
N LEU A 5 14.46 -1.45 18.30
CA LEU A 5 14.18 -0.08 17.91
C LEU A 5 12.86 -0.03 17.13
N ILE A 6 11.87 0.67 17.67
CA ILE A 6 10.63 1.03 16.99
C ILE A 6 10.82 2.41 16.40
N LEU A 7 10.99 2.47 15.07
CA LEU A 7 11.20 3.71 14.34
C LEU A 7 9.94 4.06 13.55
N LEU A 8 9.08 4.92 14.13
CA LEU A 8 7.79 5.28 13.57
C LEU A 8 7.51 6.78 13.79
N THR A 9 7.16 7.49 12.70
CA THR A 9 6.72 8.89 12.72
C THR A 9 5.20 9.00 12.88
N LEU A 10 4.59 8.03 13.55
CA LEU A 10 3.15 7.97 13.83
C LEU A 10 2.82 8.73 15.12
N PRO A 11 1.55 9.04 15.39
CA PRO A 11 1.13 9.64 16.66
C PRO A 11 1.64 8.87 17.87
N PRO A 12 1.94 9.56 19.00
CA PRO A 12 2.54 8.94 20.19
C PRO A 12 1.69 7.83 20.83
N ASP A 13 0.38 7.90 20.73
CA ASP A 13 -0.57 6.87 21.19
C ASP A 13 -0.39 5.56 20.39
N VAL A 14 -0.31 5.64 19.07
CA VAL A 14 -0.09 4.46 18.20
C VAL A 14 1.29 3.84 18.46
N THR A 15 2.34 4.66 18.52
CA THR A 15 3.70 4.14 18.80
C THR A 15 3.82 3.60 20.21
N GLY A 16 3.11 4.21 21.16
CA GLY A 16 3.02 3.77 22.55
C GLY A 16 2.35 2.40 22.69
N GLU A 17 1.35 2.12 21.87
CA GLU A 17 0.67 0.83 21.87
C GLU A 17 1.61 -0.32 21.45
N TYR A 18 2.38 -0.17 20.38
CA TYR A 18 3.40 -1.17 20.02
C TYR A 18 4.36 -1.44 21.17
N ARG A 19 4.88 -0.37 21.80
CA ARG A 19 5.77 -0.50 22.95
C ARG A 19 5.11 -1.25 24.11
N ALA A 20 3.88 -0.90 24.46
CA ALA A 20 3.15 -1.52 25.56
C ALA A 20 2.92 -3.02 25.33
N ARG A 21 2.50 -3.38 24.11
CA ARG A 21 2.25 -4.77 23.71
C ARG A 21 3.54 -5.61 23.73
N PHE A 22 4.63 -5.09 23.17
CA PHE A 22 5.92 -5.79 23.24
C PHE A 22 6.46 -5.89 24.66
N SER A 23 6.31 -4.86 25.50
CA SER A 23 6.75 -4.92 26.90
C SER A 23 5.96 -5.94 27.72
N LEU A 24 4.66 -6.11 27.41
CA LEU A 24 3.83 -7.12 28.05
C LEU A 24 4.20 -8.53 27.62
N ALA A 25 4.39 -8.75 26.31
CA ALA A 25 4.71 -10.06 25.76
C ALA A 25 6.17 -10.50 26.05
N PHE A 26 7.10 -9.55 26.15
CA PHE A 26 8.54 -9.78 26.30
C PHE A 26 9.15 -8.82 27.34
N PRO A 27 8.96 -9.07 28.64
CA PRO A 27 9.37 -8.15 29.72
C PRO A 27 10.87 -7.84 29.76
N ASP A 28 11.71 -8.76 29.28
CA ASP A 28 13.17 -8.61 29.27
C ASP A 28 13.70 -7.90 28.00
N LEU A 29 12.83 -7.53 27.06
CA LEU A 29 13.21 -6.87 25.81
C LEU A 29 13.48 -5.37 26.09
N GLN A 30 14.64 -4.88 25.69
CA GLN A 30 14.92 -3.44 25.72
C GLN A 30 14.26 -2.80 24.49
N ILE A 31 13.41 -1.77 24.71
CA ILE A 31 12.62 -1.15 23.66
C ILE A 31 12.88 0.34 23.61
N ASP A 32 13.46 0.79 22.51
CA ASP A 32 13.61 2.20 22.18
C ASP A 32 12.53 2.61 21.16
N VAL A 33 11.87 3.76 21.39
CA VAL A 33 10.87 4.31 20.46
C VAL A 33 11.38 5.65 19.95
N VAL A 34 11.55 5.78 18.65
CA VAL A 34 12.09 6.97 18.00
C VAL A 34 11.17 7.41 16.88
N SER A 35 10.82 8.71 16.84
CA SER A 35 9.91 9.27 15.84
C SER A 35 10.57 10.28 14.89
N SER A 36 11.86 10.59 15.06
CA SER A 36 12.58 11.53 14.22
C SER A 36 14.07 11.21 14.16
N ARG A 37 14.74 11.67 13.09
CA ARG A 37 16.18 11.46 12.92
C ARG A 37 17.00 12.08 14.06
N ASP A 38 16.63 13.25 14.53
CA ASP A 38 17.37 13.97 15.59
C ASP A 38 17.37 13.23 16.92
N ARG A 39 16.35 12.39 17.16
CA ARG A 39 16.24 11.56 18.36
C ARG A 39 16.84 10.17 18.21
N LEU A 40 17.33 9.82 17.01
CA LEU A 40 17.86 8.49 16.76
C LEU A 40 19.12 8.19 17.58
N GLY A 41 20.04 9.18 17.71
CA GLY A 41 21.27 9.03 18.49
C GLY A 41 22.01 7.72 18.16
N SER A 42 22.40 6.96 19.22
CA SER A 42 23.00 5.64 19.09
C SER A 42 21.97 4.51 18.95
N ALA A 43 20.66 4.77 19.05
CA ALA A 43 19.64 3.72 19.09
C ALA A 43 19.66 2.79 17.89
N LEU A 44 19.93 3.33 16.68
CA LEU A 44 20.07 2.51 15.47
C LEU A 44 21.34 1.64 15.49
N ALA A 45 22.45 2.18 15.97
CA ALA A 45 23.71 1.45 16.08
C ALA A 45 23.66 0.29 17.08
N ASP A 46 22.88 0.48 18.16
CA ASP A 46 22.75 -0.45 19.26
C ASP A 46 21.63 -1.49 19.05
N ALA A 47 20.73 -1.27 18.09
CA ALA A 47 19.58 -2.13 17.84
C ALA A 47 19.98 -3.48 17.23
N ASP A 48 19.47 -4.58 17.82
CA ASP A 48 19.47 -5.92 17.22
C ASP A 48 18.30 -6.08 16.23
N VAL A 49 17.17 -5.43 16.51
CA VAL A 49 15.93 -5.51 15.74
C VAL A 49 15.44 -4.10 15.41
N LEU A 50 15.08 -3.87 14.16
CA LEU A 50 14.45 -2.64 13.69
C LEU A 50 13.01 -2.92 13.23
N LEU A 51 12.04 -2.27 13.85
CA LEU A 51 10.63 -2.26 13.45
C LEU A 51 10.32 -0.93 12.78
N THR A 52 9.97 -0.94 11.48
CA THR A 52 9.76 0.30 10.71
C THR A 52 8.95 0.06 9.45
N PHE A 53 8.49 1.15 8.81
CA PHE A 53 8.05 1.13 7.41
C PHE A 53 9.21 1.52 6.49
N GLY A 54 9.33 0.89 5.33
CA GLY A 54 10.36 1.25 4.35
C GLY A 54 10.27 2.71 3.89
N GLN A 55 9.06 3.25 3.75
CA GLN A 55 8.85 4.67 3.44
C GLN A 55 9.45 5.60 4.50
N MET A 56 9.41 5.23 5.77
CA MET A 56 10.07 6.03 6.83
C MET A 56 11.57 6.07 6.68
N MET A 57 12.19 4.96 6.28
CA MET A 57 13.63 4.92 6.00
C MET A 57 13.99 5.92 4.90
N LYS A 58 13.19 5.99 3.84
CA LYS A 58 13.36 6.97 2.74
C LYS A 58 13.14 8.40 3.23
N ASN A 59 12.04 8.68 3.90
CA ASN A 59 11.67 10.02 4.36
C ASN A 59 12.69 10.61 5.35
N LEU A 60 13.20 9.77 6.24
CA LEU A 60 14.23 10.17 7.21
C LEU A 60 15.64 10.13 6.62
N LYS A 61 15.80 9.72 5.36
CA LYS A 61 17.11 9.54 4.68
C LYS A 61 18.08 8.72 5.54
N LEU A 62 17.57 7.62 6.11
CA LEU A 62 18.36 6.73 6.96
C LEU A 62 19.10 5.71 6.11
N ASP A 63 20.37 5.49 6.47
CA ASP A 63 21.21 4.46 5.90
C ASP A 63 21.48 3.39 6.96
N LEU A 64 21.27 2.12 6.59
CA LEU A 64 21.52 0.97 7.47
C LEU A 64 23.01 0.74 7.73
N VAL A 65 23.92 1.52 7.14
CA VAL A 65 25.36 1.50 7.49
C VAL A 65 25.59 1.80 8.97
N GLU A 66 24.74 2.64 9.57
CA GLU A 66 24.81 2.99 10.98
C GLU A 66 24.33 1.86 11.91
N ALA A 67 23.54 0.93 11.40
CA ALA A 67 22.95 -0.19 12.14
C ALA A 67 23.97 -1.32 12.35
N ARG A 68 24.95 -1.09 13.24
CA ARG A 68 26.11 -1.99 13.40
C ARG A 68 25.75 -3.38 13.93
N ASN A 69 24.79 -3.45 14.84
CA ASN A 69 24.38 -4.67 15.56
C ASN A 69 23.13 -5.32 14.95
N LEU A 70 22.56 -4.75 13.90
CA LEU A 70 21.29 -5.17 13.32
C LEU A 70 21.37 -6.62 12.81
N LYS A 71 20.41 -7.43 13.24
CA LYS A 71 20.23 -8.85 12.88
C LYS A 71 18.93 -9.11 12.17
N TRP A 72 17.91 -8.29 12.46
CA TRP A 72 16.57 -8.44 11.91
C TRP A 72 15.89 -7.10 11.68
N VAL A 73 15.27 -6.95 10.50
CA VAL A 73 14.34 -5.86 10.18
C VAL A 73 12.94 -6.44 10.02
N GLN A 74 12.01 -5.99 10.84
CA GLN A 74 10.59 -6.24 10.66
C GLN A 74 9.96 -5.02 9.98
N ALA A 75 9.60 -5.18 8.72
CA ALA A 75 8.82 -4.19 8.03
C ALA A 75 7.34 -4.23 8.48
N LEU A 76 6.77 -3.08 8.78
CA LEU A 76 5.35 -2.94 9.13
C LEU A 76 4.42 -2.86 7.90
N GLY A 77 4.96 -2.95 6.70
CA GLY A 77 4.22 -3.07 5.45
C GLY A 77 4.42 -4.42 4.77
N THR A 78 3.66 -4.67 3.71
CA THR A 78 3.91 -5.78 2.78
C THR A 78 5.06 -5.44 1.84
N GLY A 79 5.15 -4.19 1.37
CA GLY A 79 6.25 -3.68 0.54
C GLY A 79 7.51 -3.44 1.36
N LEU A 80 8.65 -3.72 0.74
CA LEU A 80 9.97 -3.64 1.36
C LEU A 80 10.84 -2.54 0.73
N ASP A 81 10.24 -1.70 -0.09
CA ASP A 81 10.88 -0.55 -0.73
C ASP A 81 11.44 0.39 0.35
N GLY A 82 12.72 0.73 0.27
CA GLY A 82 13.43 1.53 1.28
C GLY A 82 14.11 0.70 2.37
N ILE A 83 13.97 -0.65 2.35
CA ILE A 83 14.67 -1.57 3.24
C ILE A 83 15.58 -2.50 2.42
N THR A 84 14.99 -3.32 1.53
CA THR A 84 15.77 -4.33 0.79
C THR A 84 16.57 -3.77 -0.37
N ASP A 85 16.27 -2.58 -0.82
CA ASP A 85 16.98 -1.82 -1.84
C ASP A 85 18.14 -0.97 -1.28
N GLN A 86 18.36 -0.99 0.05
CA GLN A 86 19.50 -0.29 0.64
C GLN A 86 20.81 -1.06 0.45
N PRO A 87 21.85 -0.46 -0.17
CA PRO A 87 23.14 -1.13 -0.39
C PRO A 87 23.83 -1.54 0.91
N ALA A 88 23.60 -0.82 2.00
CA ALA A 88 24.19 -1.08 3.31
C ALA A 88 23.52 -2.18 4.11
N LEU A 89 22.41 -2.76 3.62
CA LEU A 89 21.77 -3.88 4.29
C LEU A 89 22.67 -5.12 4.23
N LYS A 90 23.27 -5.48 5.36
CA LYS A 90 24.24 -6.59 5.47
C LYS A 90 23.61 -7.93 5.06
N PRO A 91 24.38 -8.84 4.42
CA PRO A 91 23.88 -10.16 4.01
C PRO A 91 23.25 -10.98 5.14
N GLY A 92 23.80 -10.91 6.34
CA GLY A 92 23.34 -11.67 7.51
C GLY A 92 22.10 -11.11 8.22
N VAL A 93 21.48 -10.03 7.70
CA VAL A 93 20.28 -9.46 8.30
C VAL A 93 19.03 -10.11 7.70
N THR A 94 18.21 -10.73 8.54
CA THR A 94 16.88 -11.22 8.15
C THR A 94 15.93 -10.05 7.93
N VAL A 95 15.08 -10.15 6.89
CA VAL A 95 13.99 -9.16 6.66
C VAL A 95 12.66 -9.89 6.57
N THR A 96 11.71 -9.46 7.39
CA THR A 96 10.32 -9.96 7.38
C THR A 96 9.34 -8.84 7.11
N SER A 97 8.14 -9.19 6.64
CA SER A 97 7.08 -8.23 6.30
C SER A 97 5.76 -8.57 7.02
N LEU A 98 4.78 -7.67 6.93
CA LEU A 98 3.40 -7.93 7.37
C LEU A 98 2.51 -8.40 6.20
N HIS A 99 3.02 -9.31 5.36
CA HIS A 99 2.20 -9.92 4.33
C HIS A 99 1.00 -10.64 4.96
N GLY A 100 -0.20 -10.40 4.40
CA GLY A 100 -1.44 -11.05 4.84
C GLY A 100 -2.42 -10.14 5.60
N VAL A 101 -1.94 -9.10 6.31
CA VAL A 101 -2.79 -8.25 7.17
C VAL A 101 -3.59 -7.19 6.39
N HIS A 102 -3.17 -6.86 5.17
CA HIS A 102 -3.70 -5.73 4.40
C HIS A 102 -4.96 -6.05 3.57
N GLY A 103 -5.49 -7.28 3.65
CA GLY A 103 -6.66 -7.69 2.88
C GLY A 103 -7.88 -6.81 3.13
N ALA A 104 -8.28 -6.67 4.39
CA ALA A 104 -9.45 -5.88 4.77
C ALA A 104 -9.22 -4.37 4.53
N PRO A 105 -8.20 -3.70 5.12
CA PRO A 105 -8.09 -2.25 5.04
C PRO A 105 -7.92 -1.74 3.60
N VAL A 106 -7.01 -2.33 2.81
CA VAL A 106 -6.77 -1.84 1.44
C VAL A 106 -7.94 -2.15 0.50
N SER A 107 -8.64 -3.29 0.68
CA SER A 107 -9.85 -3.57 -0.11
C SER A 107 -10.98 -2.60 0.21
N GLU A 108 -11.11 -2.14 1.46
CA GLU A 108 -12.08 -1.13 1.85
C GLU A 108 -11.71 0.25 1.29
N ALA A 109 -10.45 0.65 1.35
CA ALA A 109 -9.96 1.88 0.74
C ALA A 109 -10.23 1.91 -0.78
N ALA A 110 -9.98 0.79 -1.48
CA ALA A 110 -10.28 0.66 -2.91
C ALA A 110 -11.78 0.79 -3.20
N LEU A 111 -12.63 0.10 -2.44
CA LEU A 111 -14.09 0.18 -2.61
C LEU A 111 -14.62 1.57 -2.28
N ALA A 112 -14.15 2.20 -1.20
CA ALA A 112 -14.50 3.57 -0.84
C ALA A 112 -14.13 4.56 -1.95
N SER A 113 -12.95 4.41 -2.55
CA SER A 113 -12.49 5.20 -3.69
C SER A 113 -13.41 5.04 -4.91
N MET A 114 -13.80 3.80 -5.23
CA MET A 114 -14.73 3.52 -6.33
C MET A 114 -16.12 4.16 -6.07
N LEU A 115 -16.64 4.04 -4.85
CA LEU A 115 -17.91 4.65 -4.46
C LEU A 115 -17.84 6.18 -4.48
N ALA A 116 -16.76 6.76 -3.95
CA ALA A 116 -16.57 8.20 -3.92
C ALA A 116 -16.53 8.82 -5.34
N LEU A 117 -15.80 8.16 -6.27
CA LEU A 117 -15.74 8.57 -7.67
C LEU A 117 -17.10 8.40 -8.37
N SER A 118 -17.77 7.26 -8.16
CA SER A 118 -19.06 7.00 -8.82
C SER A 118 -20.16 7.94 -8.37
N ARG A 119 -20.15 8.36 -7.11
CA ARG A 119 -21.14 9.27 -6.51
C ARG A 119 -20.75 10.74 -6.61
N ASP A 120 -19.53 11.04 -7.09
CA ASP A 120 -18.93 12.38 -7.07
C ASP A 120 -18.97 13.00 -5.66
N LEU A 121 -18.54 12.22 -4.66
CA LEU A 121 -18.48 12.74 -3.29
C LEU A 121 -17.56 13.96 -3.15
N PRO A 122 -16.41 14.06 -3.84
CA PRO A 122 -15.60 15.29 -3.83
C PRO A 122 -16.36 16.51 -4.35
N GLY A 123 -17.20 16.34 -5.37
CA GLY A 123 -18.07 17.41 -5.88
C GLY A 123 -19.15 17.79 -4.88
N ALA A 124 -19.72 16.81 -4.17
CA ALA A 124 -20.71 17.06 -3.12
C ALA A 124 -20.13 17.84 -1.94
N VAL A 125 -18.93 17.46 -1.47
CA VAL A 125 -18.23 18.17 -0.37
C VAL A 125 -17.93 19.61 -0.78
N ARG A 126 -17.39 19.87 -1.97
CA ARG A 126 -17.17 21.23 -2.47
C ARG A 126 -18.45 22.04 -2.56
N ALA A 127 -19.55 21.44 -3.04
CA ALA A 127 -20.84 22.12 -3.08
C ALA A 127 -21.38 22.46 -1.69
N GLN A 128 -21.14 21.59 -0.69
CA GLN A 128 -21.44 21.83 0.73
C GLN A 128 -20.64 23.02 1.26
N ASP A 129 -19.33 23.08 1.01
CA ASP A 129 -18.46 24.19 1.44
C ASP A 129 -18.91 25.54 0.83
N GLU A 130 -19.43 25.51 -0.39
CA GLU A 130 -19.97 26.66 -1.10
C GLU A 130 -21.44 26.97 -0.73
N HIS A 131 -22.08 26.24 0.18
CA HIS A 131 -23.49 26.30 0.55
C HIS A 131 -24.44 26.19 -0.66
N GLN A 132 -24.08 25.34 -1.66
CA GLN A 132 -24.83 25.18 -2.90
C GLN A 132 -25.62 23.86 -2.91
N TRP A 133 -26.95 23.94 -3.07
CA TRP A 133 -27.79 22.76 -3.26
C TRP A 133 -27.73 22.31 -4.73
N LYS A 134 -26.73 21.44 -5.04
CA LYS A 134 -26.53 20.88 -6.38
C LYS A 134 -27.08 19.45 -6.47
N ARG A 135 -27.70 19.11 -7.59
CA ARG A 135 -28.20 17.75 -7.88
C ARG A 135 -27.68 17.28 -9.24
N TRP A 136 -27.23 16.04 -9.28
CA TRP A 136 -26.79 15.37 -10.51
C TRP A 136 -27.15 13.88 -10.48
N PRO A 137 -27.31 13.22 -11.66
CA PRO A 137 -27.48 11.78 -11.75
C PRO A 137 -26.13 11.10 -11.49
N ALA A 138 -25.95 10.64 -10.25
CA ALA A 138 -24.73 9.92 -9.88
C ALA A 138 -24.68 8.51 -10.51
N ARG A 139 -23.48 8.01 -10.76
CA ARG A 139 -23.27 6.66 -11.30
C ARG A 139 -23.43 5.61 -10.22
N LEU A 140 -23.69 4.36 -10.62
CA LEU A 140 -23.72 3.19 -9.74
C LEU A 140 -22.53 2.30 -10.03
N LEU A 141 -22.13 1.48 -9.05
CA LEU A 141 -21.23 0.34 -9.26
C LEU A 141 -21.99 -0.85 -9.85
N HIS A 142 -23.28 -0.95 -9.56
CA HIS A 142 -24.14 -2.03 -10.06
C HIS A 142 -24.10 -2.13 -11.58
N SER A 143 -23.94 -3.34 -12.11
CA SER A 143 -23.81 -3.66 -13.54
C SER A 143 -22.57 -3.05 -14.21
N LYS A 144 -21.57 -2.60 -13.45
CA LYS A 144 -20.27 -2.14 -13.97
C LYS A 144 -19.23 -3.25 -13.89
N THR A 145 -18.19 -3.13 -14.71
CA THR A 145 -17.07 -4.07 -14.74
C THR A 145 -15.84 -3.45 -14.08
N VAL A 146 -15.32 -4.13 -13.07
CA VAL A 146 -14.03 -3.79 -12.46
C VAL A 146 -12.95 -4.77 -12.90
N GLY A 147 -11.84 -4.23 -13.40
CA GLY A 147 -10.59 -4.97 -13.58
C GLY A 147 -9.70 -4.81 -12.36
N ILE A 148 -9.25 -5.90 -11.78
CA ILE A 148 -8.33 -5.91 -10.64
C ILE A 148 -6.99 -6.44 -11.14
N LEU A 149 -5.98 -5.57 -11.21
CA LEU A 149 -4.65 -5.86 -11.70
C LEU A 149 -3.73 -6.23 -10.54
N GLY A 150 -3.33 -7.50 -10.47
CA GLY A 150 -2.62 -8.11 -9.35
C GLY A 150 -3.57 -8.89 -8.43
N ILE A 151 -3.46 -10.24 -8.44
CA ILE A 151 -4.31 -11.12 -7.65
C ILE A 151 -3.52 -11.70 -6.48
N GLY A 152 -3.72 -11.10 -5.33
CA GLY A 152 -3.20 -11.52 -4.03
C GLY A 152 -4.26 -11.32 -2.94
N VAL A 153 -3.87 -11.35 -1.67
CA VAL A 153 -4.75 -11.26 -0.49
C VAL A 153 -5.72 -10.07 -0.57
N ILE A 154 -5.26 -8.90 -1.04
CA ILE A 154 -6.08 -7.70 -1.16
C ILE A 154 -7.16 -7.90 -2.26
N ALA A 155 -6.76 -8.43 -3.40
CA ALA A 155 -7.68 -8.68 -4.51
C ALA A 155 -8.72 -9.74 -4.15
N GLU A 156 -8.33 -10.78 -3.42
CA GLU A 156 -9.22 -11.83 -2.92
C GLU A 156 -10.21 -11.28 -1.87
N ALA A 157 -9.83 -10.25 -1.10
CA ALA A 157 -10.72 -9.54 -0.19
C ALA A 157 -11.63 -8.52 -0.91
N LEU A 158 -11.16 -7.89 -1.99
CA LEU A 158 -11.92 -6.88 -2.75
C LEU A 158 -12.99 -7.51 -3.66
N ALA A 159 -12.65 -8.61 -4.33
CA ALA A 159 -13.52 -9.20 -5.34
C ALA A 159 -14.94 -9.56 -4.79
N PRO A 160 -15.10 -10.22 -3.62
CA PRO A 160 -16.42 -10.48 -3.06
C PRO A 160 -17.20 -9.20 -2.72
N LYS A 161 -16.52 -8.13 -2.26
CA LYS A 161 -17.13 -6.83 -1.98
C LYS A 161 -17.71 -6.22 -3.26
N CYS A 162 -16.93 -6.26 -4.36
CA CYS A 162 -17.40 -5.82 -5.68
C CYS A 162 -18.59 -6.66 -6.18
N LYS A 163 -18.56 -7.97 -5.98
CA LYS A 163 -19.70 -8.86 -6.31
C LYS A 163 -20.96 -8.48 -5.55
N THR A 164 -20.86 -8.19 -4.25
CA THR A 164 -21.98 -7.72 -3.43
C THR A 164 -22.57 -6.40 -3.96
N MET A 165 -21.73 -5.54 -4.55
CA MET A 165 -22.18 -4.31 -5.24
C MET A 165 -22.81 -4.59 -6.62
N GLY A 166 -22.95 -5.83 -7.06
CA GLY A 166 -23.53 -6.21 -8.35
C GLY A 166 -22.60 -5.96 -9.55
N MET A 167 -21.28 -5.93 -9.31
CA MET A 167 -20.28 -5.75 -10.37
C MET A 167 -19.89 -7.06 -11.05
N THR A 168 -19.43 -6.96 -12.30
CA THR A 168 -18.61 -7.99 -12.94
C THR A 168 -17.16 -7.77 -12.55
N VAL A 169 -16.48 -8.82 -12.06
CA VAL A 169 -15.11 -8.75 -11.53
C VAL A 169 -14.16 -9.53 -12.44
N ILE A 170 -13.23 -8.83 -13.04
CA ILE A 170 -12.19 -9.37 -13.94
C ILE A 170 -10.84 -9.27 -13.24
N GLY A 171 -10.16 -10.39 -13.09
CA GLY A 171 -8.79 -10.43 -12.58
C GLY A 171 -7.76 -10.39 -13.70
N ILE A 172 -6.64 -9.69 -13.50
CA ILE A 172 -5.49 -9.71 -14.41
C ILE A 172 -4.22 -10.02 -13.58
N THR A 173 -3.46 -11.04 -13.99
CA THR A 173 -2.29 -11.50 -13.22
C THR A 173 -1.24 -12.13 -14.12
N SER A 174 0.01 -12.21 -13.63
CA SER A 174 1.10 -12.91 -14.33
C SER A 174 0.92 -14.44 -14.35
N LYS A 175 0.19 -14.99 -13.38
CA LYS A 175 -0.06 -16.44 -13.24
C LYS A 175 -1.57 -16.67 -13.10
N PRO A 176 -2.30 -16.78 -14.23
CA PRO A 176 -3.75 -17.02 -14.22
C PRO A 176 -4.11 -18.29 -13.45
N ARG A 177 -5.11 -18.18 -12.60
CA ARG A 177 -5.70 -19.30 -11.86
C ARG A 177 -7.17 -18.99 -11.55
N VAL A 178 -7.95 -19.99 -11.31
CA VAL A 178 -9.32 -19.79 -10.82
C VAL A 178 -9.26 -19.24 -9.40
N VAL A 179 -9.96 -18.14 -9.16
CA VAL A 179 -10.01 -17.45 -7.84
C VAL A 179 -11.46 -17.13 -7.52
N ALA A 180 -11.89 -17.44 -6.30
CA ALA A 180 -13.24 -17.16 -5.86
C ALA A 180 -13.53 -15.65 -5.90
N GLY A 181 -14.75 -15.28 -6.30
CA GLY A 181 -15.15 -13.87 -6.42
C GLY A 181 -14.82 -13.21 -7.75
N PHE A 182 -14.04 -13.86 -8.63
CA PHE A 182 -13.76 -13.37 -9.99
C PHE A 182 -14.65 -14.09 -11.01
N ASP A 183 -15.24 -13.34 -11.92
CA ASP A 183 -16.01 -13.89 -13.04
C ASP A 183 -15.07 -14.45 -14.12
N ARG A 184 -13.93 -13.80 -14.34
CA ARG A 184 -12.85 -14.23 -15.24
C ARG A 184 -11.50 -13.78 -14.71
N VAL A 185 -10.46 -14.55 -15.06
CA VAL A 185 -9.07 -14.20 -14.80
C VAL A 185 -8.27 -14.29 -16.09
N HIS A 186 -7.57 -13.23 -16.43
CA HIS A 186 -6.76 -13.08 -17.63
C HIS A 186 -5.27 -13.03 -17.32
N ALA A 187 -4.46 -13.43 -18.28
CA ALA A 187 -3.02 -13.21 -18.24
C ALA A 187 -2.68 -11.72 -18.44
N MET A 188 -1.54 -11.28 -17.93
CA MET A 188 -1.04 -9.91 -18.11
C MET A 188 -0.93 -9.52 -19.60
N SER A 189 -0.56 -10.45 -20.46
CA SER A 189 -0.47 -10.24 -21.92
C SER A 189 -1.81 -9.91 -22.58
N GLU A 190 -2.93 -10.27 -21.95
CA GLU A 190 -4.29 -10.01 -22.43
C GLU A 190 -4.82 -8.64 -21.98
N LEU A 191 -4.10 -7.93 -21.09
CA LEU A 191 -4.53 -6.63 -20.56
C LEU A 191 -5.04 -5.66 -21.64
N PRO A 192 -4.35 -5.44 -22.79
CA PRO A 192 -4.83 -4.52 -23.82
C PRO A 192 -6.22 -4.86 -24.36
N GLY A 193 -6.54 -6.15 -24.46
CA GLY A 193 -7.86 -6.62 -24.93
C GLY A 193 -8.96 -6.49 -23.88
N VAL A 194 -8.61 -6.47 -22.60
CA VAL A 194 -9.54 -6.37 -21.47
C VAL A 194 -9.92 -4.92 -21.18
N LEU A 195 -8.97 -3.99 -21.27
CA LEU A 195 -9.13 -2.56 -20.93
C LEU A 195 -10.38 -1.89 -21.52
N PRO A 196 -10.74 -2.07 -22.82
CA PRO A 196 -11.92 -1.42 -23.39
C PRO A 196 -13.25 -1.86 -22.74
N GLY A 197 -13.26 -3.00 -22.06
CA GLY A 197 -14.45 -3.51 -21.33
C GLY A 197 -14.62 -2.95 -19.93
N LEU A 198 -13.57 -2.36 -19.32
CA LEU A 198 -13.56 -1.98 -17.92
C LEU A 198 -14.22 -0.60 -17.67
N ASP A 199 -14.99 -0.50 -16.60
CA ASP A 199 -15.47 0.76 -16.03
C ASP A 199 -14.55 1.26 -14.91
N TYR A 200 -13.87 0.35 -14.22
CA TYR A 200 -12.88 0.62 -13.19
C TYR A 200 -11.66 -0.26 -13.40
N LEU A 201 -10.48 0.32 -13.25
CA LEU A 201 -9.22 -0.41 -13.16
C LEU A 201 -8.60 -0.16 -11.79
N VAL A 202 -8.52 -1.21 -10.96
CA VAL A 202 -7.90 -1.16 -9.62
C VAL A 202 -6.52 -1.82 -9.69
N LEU A 203 -5.49 -1.07 -9.36
CA LEU A 203 -4.11 -1.53 -9.34
C LEU A 203 -3.74 -2.03 -7.95
N LEU A 204 -3.34 -3.32 -7.87
CA LEU A 204 -2.87 -4.00 -6.67
C LEU A 204 -1.52 -4.71 -6.89
N THR A 205 -0.86 -4.43 -8.02
CA THR A 205 0.43 -5.03 -8.38
C THR A 205 1.56 -4.40 -7.57
N PRO A 206 2.46 -5.20 -6.96
CA PRO A 206 3.62 -4.67 -6.26
C PRO A 206 4.60 -4.01 -7.24
N TYR A 207 5.38 -3.05 -6.74
CA TYR A 207 6.46 -2.45 -7.51
C TYR A 207 7.67 -3.38 -7.62
N SER A 208 8.24 -3.43 -8.80
CA SER A 208 9.51 -4.08 -9.12
C SER A 208 10.06 -3.48 -10.42
N ALA A 209 11.28 -3.80 -10.80
CA ALA A 209 11.83 -3.38 -12.10
C ALA A 209 10.95 -3.86 -13.29
N ALA A 210 10.31 -5.03 -13.18
CA ALA A 210 9.44 -5.57 -14.21
C ALA A 210 8.05 -4.91 -14.27
N THR A 211 7.65 -4.19 -13.20
CA THR A 211 6.36 -3.50 -13.12
C THR A 211 6.50 -1.99 -13.13
N HIS A 212 7.73 -1.47 -13.24
CA HIS A 212 7.99 -0.05 -13.38
C HIS A 212 7.29 0.53 -14.60
N HIS A 213 6.47 1.56 -14.41
CA HIS A 213 5.68 2.23 -15.44
C HIS A 213 4.84 1.27 -16.32
N MET A 214 4.41 0.14 -15.74
CA MET A 214 3.58 -0.84 -16.45
C MET A 214 2.23 -0.25 -16.87
N ILE A 215 1.72 0.73 -16.12
CA ILE A 215 0.52 1.50 -16.45
C ILE A 215 0.99 2.79 -17.13
N ASP A 216 1.09 2.73 -18.43
CA ASP A 216 1.61 3.78 -19.31
C ASP A 216 0.51 4.48 -20.14
N ALA A 217 0.91 5.38 -21.01
CA ALA A 217 0.01 6.10 -21.91
C ALA A 217 -0.83 5.17 -22.80
N LYS A 218 -0.31 3.98 -23.19
CA LYS A 218 -1.06 3.03 -24.02
C LYS A 218 -2.18 2.37 -23.24
N VAL A 219 -1.93 2.06 -21.96
CA VAL A 219 -2.95 1.53 -21.05
C VAL A 219 -4.08 2.55 -20.89
N PHE A 220 -3.76 3.80 -20.58
CA PHE A 220 -4.78 4.85 -20.45
C PHE A 220 -5.53 5.11 -21.75
N ALA A 221 -4.87 5.07 -22.91
CA ALA A 221 -5.50 5.26 -24.21
C ALA A 221 -6.46 4.12 -24.58
N ALA A 222 -6.22 2.90 -24.07
CA ALA A 222 -7.09 1.75 -24.30
C ALA A 222 -8.31 1.69 -23.36
N MET A 223 -8.30 2.47 -22.27
CA MET A 223 -9.44 2.55 -21.33
C MET A 223 -10.58 3.40 -21.93
N LYS A 224 -11.81 3.18 -21.45
CA LYS A 224 -12.95 4.04 -21.83
C LYS A 224 -12.78 5.45 -21.26
N PRO A 225 -13.17 6.52 -21.98
CA PRO A 225 -13.19 7.87 -21.42
C PRO A 225 -14.13 8.01 -20.20
N THR A 226 -15.02 7.05 -20.02
CA THR A 226 -15.96 7.01 -18.88
C THR A 226 -15.43 6.18 -17.71
N SER A 227 -14.26 5.55 -17.82
CA SER A 227 -13.70 4.70 -16.77
C SER A 227 -12.92 5.48 -15.73
N TYR A 228 -12.73 4.85 -14.58
CA TYR A 228 -11.95 5.36 -13.46
C TYR A 228 -10.73 4.48 -13.20
N PHE A 229 -9.63 5.13 -12.81
CA PHE A 229 -8.40 4.45 -12.40
C PHE A 229 -8.19 4.59 -10.89
N ILE A 230 -7.90 3.48 -10.20
CA ILE A 230 -7.65 3.44 -8.76
C ILE A 230 -6.28 2.82 -8.50
N ASN A 231 -5.38 3.57 -7.84
CA ASN A 231 -4.08 3.07 -7.43
C ASN A 231 -3.95 3.07 -5.90
N VAL A 232 -4.01 1.88 -5.31
CA VAL A 232 -3.76 1.62 -3.89
C VAL A 232 -2.60 0.63 -3.71
N ALA A 233 -1.70 0.57 -4.71
CA ALA A 233 -0.55 -0.33 -4.74
C ALA A 233 0.77 0.42 -4.54
N ARG A 234 1.38 0.94 -5.63
CA ARG A 234 2.61 1.75 -5.61
C ARG A 234 2.60 2.76 -6.75
N GLY A 235 3.11 3.97 -6.50
CA GLY A 235 3.20 5.03 -7.51
C GLY A 235 4.08 4.65 -8.69
N GLY A 236 5.25 4.09 -8.45
CA GLY A 236 6.21 3.73 -9.51
C GLY A 236 5.74 2.64 -10.50
N VAL A 237 4.58 2.00 -10.27
CA VAL A 237 3.96 1.10 -11.26
C VAL A 237 3.25 1.90 -12.36
N VAL A 238 2.96 3.17 -12.12
CA VAL A 238 2.26 4.09 -13.01
C VAL A 238 3.25 5.10 -13.57
N ASP A 239 3.17 5.36 -14.86
CA ASP A 239 3.71 6.56 -15.48
C ASP A 239 2.78 7.73 -15.10
N GLU A 240 3.20 8.49 -14.10
CA GLU A 240 2.38 9.56 -13.52
C GLU A 240 2.19 10.73 -14.49
N GLU A 241 3.17 11.00 -15.36
CA GLU A 241 3.04 12.00 -16.41
C GLU A 241 1.96 11.58 -17.43
N ALA A 242 1.98 10.32 -17.84
CA ALA A 242 0.96 9.76 -18.72
C ALA A 242 -0.45 9.80 -18.09
N LEU A 243 -0.56 9.57 -16.77
CA LEU A 243 -1.84 9.72 -16.05
C LEU A 243 -2.33 11.16 -16.06
N VAL A 244 -1.46 12.13 -15.75
CA VAL A 244 -1.78 13.57 -15.79
C VAL A 244 -2.30 13.97 -17.18
N GLU A 245 -1.61 13.54 -18.25
CA GLU A 245 -2.03 13.82 -19.63
C GLU A 245 -3.36 13.14 -19.97
N ALA A 246 -3.59 11.89 -19.51
CA ALA A 246 -4.86 11.20 -19.74
C ALA A 246 -6.04 11.92 -19.05
N LEU A 247 -5.84 12.42 -17.82
CA LEU A 247 -6.84 13.20 -17.08
C LEU A 247 -7.11 14.56 -17.76
N ARG A 248 -6.04 15.28 -18.15
CA ARG A 248 -6.13 16.58 -18.83
C ARG A 248 -6.88 16.49 -20.15
N ASN A 249 -6.61 15.44 -20.91
CA ASN A 249 -7.24 15.17 -22.20
C ASN A 249 -8.58 14.42 -22.09
N LYS A 250 -9.13 14.26 -20.87
CA LYS A 250 -10.41 13.58 -20.59
C LYS A 250 -10.48 12.15 -21.17
N LYS A 251 -9.33 11.46 -21.20
CA LYS A 251 -9.25 10.03 -21.57
C LYS A 251 -9.73 9.12 -20.45
N LEU A 252 -9.86 9.65 -19.24
CA LEU A 252 -10.45 9.01 -18.06
C LEU A 252 -11.49 9.93 -17.43
N ALA A 253 -12.52 9.34 -16.82
CA ALA A 253 -13.50 10.08 -16.05
C ALA A 253 -12.92 10.64 -14.75
N GLY A 254 -11.90 9.99 -14.18
CA GLY A 254 -11.20 10.42 -12.98
C GLY A 254 -10.30 9.31 -12.43
N ALA A 255 -9.64 9.61 -11.31
CA ALA A 255 -8.77 8.68 -10.61
C ALA A 255 -8.88 8.81 -9.09
N ALA A 256 -8.53 7.73 -8.36
CA ALA A 256 -8.27 7.77 -6.93
C ALA A 256 -6.88 7.19 -6.68
N LEU A 257 -6.04 7.96 -6.00
CA LEU A 257 -4.62 7.68 -5.85
C LEU A 257 -4.26 7.76 -4.36
N ASP A 258 -3.81 6.64 -3.81
CA ASP A 258 -3.31 6.56 -2.43
C ASP A 258 -1.77 6.61 -2.39
N VAL A 259 -1.13 6.37 -3.52
CA VAL A 259 0.32 6.23 -3.66
C VAL A 259 0.84 6.97 -4.89
N PHE A 260 2.08 7.48 -4.79
CA PHE A 260 2.71 8.34 -5.79
C PHE A 260 4.15 7.91 -6.05
N SER A 261 4.71 8.33 -7.20
CA SER A 261 6.11 8.08 -7.54
C SER A 261 7.07 8.80 -6.59
N GLN A 262 6.67 9.99 -6.13
CA GLN A 262 7.34 10.73 -5.07
C GLN A 262 6.37 10.92 -3.89
N GLU A 263 6.77 10.49 -2.71
CA GLU A 263 6.02 10.66 -1.47
C GLU A 263 6.89 11.32 -0.39
N PRO A 264 6.41 12.41 0.24
CA PRO A 264 5.12 13.11 0.01
C PRO A 264 4.99 13.69 -1.41
N LEU A 265 3.75 13.72 -1.94
CA LEU A 265 3.44 14.35 -3.22
C LEU A 265 3.76 15.86 -3.15
N PRO A 266 4.61 16.40 -4.02
CA PRO A 266 4.98 17.81 -4.00
C PRO A 266 3.75 18.74 -4.07
N PRO A 267 3.75 19.86 -3.33
CA PRO A 267 2.61 20.80 -3.34
C PRO A 267 2.27 21.37 -4.73
N GLU A 268 3.28 21.47 -5.60
CA GLU A 268 3.14 21.98 -6.98
C GLU A 268 2.70 20.91 -7.99
N HIS A 269 2.49 19.67 -7.54
CA HIS A 269 2.17 18.58 -8.46
C HIS A 269 0.78 18.75 -9.07
N PRO A 270 0.62 18.63 -10.43
CA PRO A 270 -0.64 18.93 -11.10
C PRO A 270 -1.83 18.05 -10.69
N LEU A 271 -1.61 16.89 -10.09
CA LEU A 271 -2.70 16.04 -9.61
C LEU A 271 -3.57 16.72 -8.55
N TRP A 272 -3.05 17.68 -7.78
CA TRP A 272 -3.82 18.42 -6.78
C TRP A 272 -4.95 19.28 -7.39
N ASP A 273 -4.77 19.74 -8.64
CA ASP A 273 -5.69 20.65 -9.29
C ASP A 273 -6.88 19.95 -9.97
N PHE A 274 -6.82 18.64 -10.18
CA PHE A 274 -7.90 17.89 -10.82
C PHE A 274 -9.10 17.68 -9.89
N LYS A 275 -10.25 18.23 -10.25
CA LYS A 275 -11.49 18.08 -9.47
C LYS A 275 -12.07 16.66 -9.48
N ASN A 276 -11.68 15.84 -10.45
CA ASN A 276 -12.07 14.44 -10.63
C ASN A 276 -10.98 13.45 -10.16
N VAL A 277 -10.03 13.92 -9.37
CA VAL A 277 -9.02 13.08 -8.69
C VAL A 277 -9.26 13.13 -7.19
N ILE A 278 -9.17 11.96 -6.56
CA ILE A 278 -9.14 11.79 -5.11
C ILE A 278 -7.71 11.42 -4.74
N ILE A 279 -7.13 12.15 -3.80
CA ILE A 279 -5.80 11.91 -3.26
C ILE A 279 -5.94 11.51 -1.80
N THR A 280 -5.36 10.36 -1.43
CA THR A 280 -5.12 9.96 -0.05
C THR A 280 -3.62 9.75 0.14
N THR A 281 -3.13 9.83 1.38
CA THR A 281 -1.70 10.00 1.66
C THR A 281 -1.06 8.69 2.12
N HIS A 282 -1.10 7.66 1.27
CA HIS A 282 -0.58 6.32 1.50
C HIS A 282 -1.13 5.69 2.80
N GLN A 283 -2.43 5.84 2.98
CA GLN A 283 -3.13 5.39 4.19
C GLN A 283 -4.10 4.23 3.94
N GLY A 284 -4.19 3.71 2.71
CA GLY A 284 -5.12 2.63 2.38
C GLY A 284 -4.93 1.35 3.20
N GLY A 285 -3.71 1.11 3.69
CA GLY A 285 -3.42 0.00 4.60
C GLY A 285 -3.48 0.37 6.08
N PHE A 286 -3.54 1.66 6.43
CA PHE A 286 -3.50 2.15 7.80
C PHE A 286 -4.93 2.30 8.35
N CYS A 287 -5.25 1.57 9.42
CA CYS A 287 -6.57 1.57 10.04
C CYS A 287 -6.45 1.60 11.57
N ASP A 288 -7.56 1.87 12.25
CA ASP A 288 -7.65 1.97 13.71
C ASP A 288 -7.25 0.67 14.44
N THR A 289 -7.47 -0.48 13.81
CA THR A 289 -7.12 -1.80 14.35
C THR A 289 -5.79 -2.35 13.80
N TYR A 290 -4.95 -1.49 13.19
CA TYR A 290 -3.74 -1.94 12.52
C TYR A 290 -2.76 -2.65 13.46
N VAL A 291 -2.61 -2.16 14.70
CA VAL A 291 -1.76 -2.80 15.71
C VAL A 291 -2.27 -4.20 16.03
N ASP A 292 -3.57 -4.39 16.20
CA ASP A 292 -4.18 -5.70 16.46
C ASP A 292 -3.95 -6.69 15.32
N LEU A 293 -4.03 -6.22 14.07
CA LEU A 293 -3.74 -7.03 12.89
C LEU A 293 -2.26 -7.42 12.79
N ALA A 294 -1.36 -6.53 13.21
CA ALA A 294 0.08 -6.72 13.10
C ALA A 294 0.66 -7.58 14.23
N MET A 295 0.22 -7.37 15.47
CA MET A 295 0.85 -7.95 16.65
C MET A 295 0.99 -9.47 16.64
N PRO A 296 0.03 -10.28 16.16
CA PRO A 296 0.21 -11.73 16.13
C PRO A 296 1.45 -12.17 15.31
N ILE A 297 1.72 -11.51 14.18
CA ILE A 297 2.90 -11.76 13.36
C ILE A 297 4.17 -11.25 14.05
N LEU A 298 4.09 -10.05 14.62
CA LEU A 298 5.22 -9.40 15.30
C LEU A 298 5.68 -10.20 16.52
N GLU A 299 4.74 -10.64 17.36
CA GLU A 299 5.01 -11.45 18.55
C GLU A 299 5.57 -12.83 18.19
N HIS A 300 4.99 -13.47 17.15
CA HIS A 300 5.52 -14.74 16.66
C HIS A 300 6.98 -14.62 16.20
N ASN A 301 7.26 -13.64 15.33
CA ASN A 301 8.59 -13.43 14.80
C ASN A 301 9.59 -13.02 15.89
N MET A 302 9.17 -12.17 16.86
CA MET A 302 10.00 -11.82 18.01
C MET A 302 10.32 -13.03 18.87
N SER A 303 9.33 -13.89 19.14
CA SER A 303 9.55 -15.14 19.88
C SER A 303 10.56 -16.06 19.17
N CYS A 304 10.45 -16.20 17.84
CA CYS A 304 11.40 -16.95 17.03
C CYS A 304 12.83 -16.34 17.12
N PHE A 305 12.93 -15.02 16.98
CA PHE A 305 14.20 -14.29 17.06
C PHE A 305 14.89 -14.51 18.43
N LEU A 306 14.15 -14.34 19.53
CA LEU A 306 14.67 -14.49 20.89
C LEU A 306 15.16 -15.93 21.18
N LYS A 307 14.55 -16.94 20.55
CA LYS A 307 14.95 -18.35 20.63
C LYS A 307 16.08 -18.74 19.67
N GLY A 308 16.50 -17.84 18.78
CA GLY A 308 17.47 -18.13 17.72
C GLY A 308 16.89 -18.97 16.57
N ASP A 309 15.58 -19.16 16.52
CA ASP A 309 14.86 -19.93 15.49
C ASP A 309 14.44 -19.02 14.30
N LEU A 310 15.41 -18.55 13.54
CA LEU A 310 15.13 -17.69 12.37
C LEU A 310 14.36 -18.43 11.27
N LYS A 311 14.38 -19.77 11.25
CA LYS A 311 13.64 -20.57 10.25
C LYS A 311 12.15 -20.67 10.59
N GLY A 312 11.79 -20.53 11.85
CA GLY A 312 10.41 -20.48 12.32
C GLY A 312 9.72 -19.16 12.08
N MET A 313 10.44 -18.11 11.68
CA MET A 313 9.83 -16.82 11.35
C MET A 313 8.93 -16.92 10.12
N ILE A 314 7.83 -16.16 10.13
CA ILE A 314 6.89 -16.07 9.02
C ILE A 314 7.10 -14.78 8.21
N ASN A 315 6.66 -14.81 6.94
CA ASN A 315 6.80 -13.70 6.00
C ASN A 315 8.25 -13.25 5.79
N VAL A 316 9.18 -14.21 5.80
CA VAL A 316 10.60 -13.95 5.52
C VAL A 316 10.79 -13.63 4.06
N ALA A 317 11.18 -12.40 3.76
CA ALA A 317 11.46 -11.94 2.40
C ALA A 317 12.96 -12.05 2.06
N ARG A 318 13.84 -11.95 3.08
CA ARG A 318 15.27 -12.15 2.97
C ARG A 318 15.76 -12.88 4.21
N PRO A 319 16.15 -14.14 4.09
CA PRO A 319 16.74 -14.90 5.20
C PRO A 319 18.13 -14.36 5.56
N ALA A 320 18.58 -14.62 6.78
CA ALA A 320 20.00 -14.51 7.12
C ALA A 320 20.80 -15.49 6.24
N ALA A 321 21.94 -15.05 5.77
CA ALA A 321 22.84 -15.88 4.95
C ALA A 321 23.53 -16.96 5.80
#